data_52db19e1a05eed61bac4da1c64aaf8b7
#
_entry.id   52db19e1a05eed61bac4da1c64aaf8b7
#
_cell.length_a   1.000
_cell.length_b   1.000
_cell.length_c   1.000
_cell.angle_alpha   90.00
_cell.angle_beta   90.00
_cell.angle_gamma   90.00
#
_symmetry.space_group_name_H-M   'P 1'
#
loop_
_entity.id
_entity.type
_entity.pdbx_description
1 polymer ?
#
loop_
_entity_poly.entity_id
_entity_poly.type
_entity_poly.pdbx_seq_one_letter_code
_entity_poly.pdbx_strand_id
1 'polypeptide(L)'
;KDDPLTDASLWKKYEKPLQFTDYASGVYSPGAMIVTTSPDGKDYYGVFHAKEYHYSAYTMRRMYMQKIDFAADGTPTMTAVPATSTVYTMTLNPLPLASRISGFDTTEAGEAVNPFRRLRTYTANFTDVPQSSWFSAYVASAYEYALANGTAANKFSPDGSFTVAQALTAAANIHTVYYGKAVDTAGAKTWYEPYVAYCIANGIIQDEQFDDYNRNITRGEMAVVFANILPDSEYAAIRTYTLSDMNDTLPSAAAVKKLAEAGI
;
A
#
# COMPACT_ATOMS: atom_id res chain seq x y z
N LYS A 1 4.64 27.68 -40.07
CA LYS A 1 3.44 27.48 -39.21
C LYS A 1 3.93 27.70 -37.82
N ASP A 2 3.44 28.75 -37.18
CA ASP A 2 3.82 29.14 -35.83
C ASP A 2 3.40 28.04 -34.89
N ASP A 3 4.35 27.55 -34.07
CA ASP A 3 4.06 26.56 -33.06
C ASP A 3 3.38 27.28 -31.89
N PRO A 4 2.08 27.04 -31.64
CA PRO A 4 1.34 27.72 -30.57
C PRO A 4 1.92 27.46 -29.17
N LEU A 5 2.76 26.44 -29.02
CA LEU A 5 3.40 26.13 -27.75
C LEU A 5 4.54 27.09 -27.40
N THR A 6 5.09 27.79 -28.36
CA THR A 6 6.20 28.75 -28.17
C THR A 6 5.76 30.20 -28.00
N ASP A 7 4.49 30.50 -28.30
CA ASP A 7 3.94 31.86 -28.14
C ASP A 7 3.30 32.02 -26.74
N ALA A 8 4.04 32.66 -25.84
CA ALA A 8 3.59 32.90 -24.47
C ALA A 8 2.31 33.74 -24.38
N SER A 9 1.97 34.55 -25.41
CA SER A 9 0.77 35.37 -25.41
C SER A 9 -0.51 34.58 -25.55
N LEU A 10 -0.43 33.35 -26.08
CA LEU A 10 -1.54 32.41 -26.22
C LEU A 10 -1.86 31.66 -24.92
N TRP A 11 -0.98 31.76 -23.93
CA TRP A 11 -1.13 31.06 -22.67
C TRP A 11 -1.77 31.97 -21.59
N LYS A 12 -2.93 31.55 -21.10
CA LYS A 12 -3.60 32.21 -19.98
C LYS A 12 -3.51 31.32 -18.74
N LYS A 13 -2.81 31.80 -17.72
CA LYS A 13 -2.81 31.12 -16.42
C LYS A 13 -4.11 31.47 -15.68
N TYR A 14 -4.85 30.42 -15.29
CA TYR A 14 -6.01 30.59 -14.42
C TYR A 14 -5.58 30.88 -12.98
N GLU A 15 -6.37 31.65 -12.28
CA GLU A 15 -6.13 31.99 -10.86
C GLU A 15 -6.23 30.78 -9.93
N LYS A 16 -7.05 29.82 -10.30
CA LYS A 16 -7.26 28.61 -9.53
C LYS A 16 -6.70 27.38 -10.25
N PRO A 17 -6.08 26.43 -9.55
CA PRO A 17 -5.68 25.17 -10.13
C PRO A 17 -6.89 24.36 -10.61
N LEU A 18 -6.70 23.54 -11.63
CA LEU A 18 -7.74 22.67 -12.18
C LEU A 18 -8.17 21.59 -11.18
N GLN A 19 -7.21 21.11 -10.36
CA GLN A 19 -7.46 20.10 -9.34
C GLN A 19 -7.00 20.59 -7.96
N PHE A 20 -7.82 20.34 -6.95
CA PHE A 20 -7.59 20.72 -5.55
C PHE A 20 -7.50 19.50 -4.65
N THR A 21 -6.97 19.69 -3.44
CA THR A 21 -7.17 18.77 -2.35
C THR A 21 -8.67 18.67 -2.05
N ASP A 22 -9.19 17.44 -2.11
CA ASP A 22 -10.57 17.15 -1.74
C ASP A 22 -10.59 16.34 -0.45
N TYR A 23 -10.91 17.00 0.64
CA TYR A 23 -10.97 16.39 1.97
C TYR A 23 -12.13 15.39 2.09
N ALA A 24 -13.20 15.59 1.36
CA ALA A 24 -14.37 14.71 1.43
C ALA A 24 -14.13 13.38 0.72
N SER A 25 -13.40 13.40 -0.39
CA SER A 25 -13.05 12.19 -1.14
C SER A 25 -11.72 11.56 -0.70
N GLY A 26 -10.99 12.17 0.24
CA GLY A 26 -9.72 11.65 0.74
C GLY A 26 -8.57 11.76 -0.26
N VAL A 27 -8.63 12.70 -1.21
CA VAL A 27 -7.60 12.94 -2.22
C VAL A 27 -6.84 14.22 -1.89
N TYR A 28 -5.55 14.06 -1.56
CA TYR A 28 -4.72 15.17 -1.04
C TYR A 28 -3.56 15.50 -1.96
N SER A 29 -3.25 16.79 -2.05
CA SER A 29 -2.06 17.30 -2.76
C SER A 29 -1.90 16.73 -4.17
N PRO A 30 -2.90 16.86 -5.06
CA PRO A 30 -2.76 16.44 -6.44
C PRO A 30 -1.63 17.21 -7.13
N GLY A 31 -0.93 16.56 -8.06
CA GLY A 31 0.19 17.19 -8.77
C GLY A 31 0.63 16.41 -10.00
N ALA A 32 1.49 17.02 -10.81
CA ALA A 32 2.06 16.47 -12.04
C ALA A 32 0.99 15.86 -12.96
N MET A 33 0.02 16.68 -13.38
CA MET A 33 -1.04 16.24 -14.29
C MET A 33 -0.56 16.19 -15.73
N ILE A 34 -0.88 15.09 -16.42
CA ILE A 34 -0.75 14.94 -17.88
C ILE A 34 -2.16 14.86 -18.43
N VAL A 35 -2.38 15.51 -19.57
CA VAL A 35 -3.67 15.42 -20.28
C VAL A 35 -3.56 14.41 -21.41
N THR A 36 -4.55 13.54 -21.52
CA THR A 36 -4.69 12.57 -22.63
C THR A 36 -6.12 12.60 -23.17
N THR A 37 -6.36 11.91 -24.28
CA THR A 37 -7.68 11.81 -24.88
C THR A 37 -8.21 10.37 -24.79
N SER A 38 -9.54 10.21 -24.84
CA SER A 38 -10.15 8.91 -25.08
C SER A 38 -9.69 8.31 -26.42
N PRO A 39 -9.78 6.97 -26.59
CA PRO A 39 -9.37 6.31 -27.84
C PRO A 39 -10.10 6.83 -29.10
N ASP A 40 -11.31 7.35 -28.96
CA ASP A 40 -12.09 7.95 -30.03
C ASP A 40 -11.84 9.46 -30.21
N GLY A 41 -10.96 10.04 -29.38
CA GLY A 41 -10.56 11.43 -29.43
C GLY A 41 -11.60 12.45 -28.97
N LYS A 42 -12.74 12.01 -28.39
CA LYS A 42 -13.83 12.92 -28.04
C LYS A 42 -13.72 13.52 -26.64
N ASP A 43 -13.15 12.76 -25.71
CA ASP A 43 -13.06 13.15 -24.32
C ASP A 43 -11.59 13.40 -23.91
N TYR A 44 -11.41 14.33 -23.01
CA TYR A 44 -10.10 14.64 -22.40
C TYR A 44 -10.04 14.10 -20.97
N TYR A 45 -8.90 13.58 -20.58
CA TYR A 45 -8.65 13.05 -19.25
C TYR A 45 -7.38 13.63 -18.66
N GLY A 46 -7.45 14.07 -17.42
CA GLY A 46 -6.30 14.40 -16.60
C GLY A 46 -5.81 13.16 -15.86
N VAL A 47 -4.56 12.77 -16.10
CA VAL A 47 -3.88 11.72 -15.32
C VAL A 47 -2.91 12.43 -14.38
N PHE A 48 -3.10 12.25 -13.09
CA PHE A 48 -2.32 12.92 -12.06
C PHE A 48 -2.06 12.00 -10.88
N HIS A 49 -1.12 12.37 -10.03
CA HIS A 49 -0.90 11.66 -8.79
C HIS A 49 -1.40 12.48 -7.59
N ALA A 50 -1.91 11.78 -6.58
CA ALA A 50 -2.30 12.40 -5.31
C ALA A 50 -2.06 11.44 -4.15
N LYS A 51 -2.08 11.99 -2.93
CA LYS A 51 -1.99 11.23 -1.69
C LYS A 51 -3.39 10.85 -1.22
N GLU A 52 -3.53 9.68 -0.60
CA GLU A 52 -4.78 9.27 0.06
C GLU A 52 -4.88 9.75 1.51
N TYR A 53 -3.76 10.23 2.10
CA TYR A 53 -3.69 10.63 3.50
C TYR A 53 -3.10 12.02 3.67
N HIS A 54 -3.70 12.77 4.60
CA HIS A 54 -3.34 14.16 4.87
C HIS A 54 -1.97 14.35 5.55
N TYR A 55 -1.50 13.37 6.33
CA TYR A 55 -0.46 13.61 7.35
C TYR A 55 0.91 12.98 7.10
N SER A 56 1.16 12.32 5.99
CA SER A 56 2.45 11.66 5.81
C SER A 56 3.32 12.32 4.74
N ALA A 57 4.54 12.71 5.12
CA ALA A 57 5.59 13.13 4.18
C ALA A 57 6.01 11.99 3.23
N TYR A 58 5.74 10.75 3.61
CA TYR A 58 6.17 9.52 2.92
C TYR A 58 5.02 8.71 2.34
N THR A 59 3.80 9.23 2.27
CA THR A 59 2.70 8.49 1.66
C THR A 59 2.93 8.27 0.17
N MET A 60 2.77 7.02 -0.24
CA MET A 60 2.74 6.68 -1.65
C MET A 60 1.70 7.53 -2.37
N ARG A 61 2.09 8.10 -3.49
CA ARG A 61 1.16 8.79 -4.36
C ARG A 61 0.53 7.76 -5.28
N ARG A 62 -0.79 7.79 -5.39
CA ARG A 62 -1.51 6.98 -6.37
C ARG A 62 -1.78 7.79 -7.62
N MET A 63 -1.85 7.08 -8.73
CA MET A 63 -2.31 7.68 -9.99
C MET A 63 -3.84 7.72 -10.00
N TYR A 64 -4.35 8.85 -10.42
CA TYR A 64 -5.77 9.10 -10.65
C TYR A 64 -5.95 9.51 -12.10
N MET A 65 -7.07 9.09 -12.68
CA MET A 65 -7.51 9.54 -13.98
C MET A 65 -8.93 10.09 -13.84
N GLN A 66 -9.14 11.28 -14.37
CA GLN A 66 -10.43 11.94 -14.29
C GLN A 66 -10.75 12.66 -15.59
N LYS A 67 -12.00 12.59 -16.02
CA LYS A 67 -12.49 13.32 -17.18
C LYS A 67 -12.37 14.83 -16.94
N ILE A 68 -11.92 15.54 -17.96
CA ILE A 68 -11.93 16.99 -18.03
C ILE A 68 -13.15 17.39 -18.83
N ASP A 69 -14.08 18.08 -18.21
CA ASP A 69 -15.21 18.72 -18.86
C ASP A 69 -14.87 20.17 -19.17
N PHE A 70 -15.61 20.80 -20.07
CA PHE A 70 -15.42 22.18 -20.45
C PHE A 70 -16.72 22.95 -20.24
N ALA A 71 -16.63 24.08 -19.56
CA ALA A 71 -17.73 25.02 -19.47
C ALA A 71 -18.03 25.68 -20.82
N ALA A 72 -19.15 26.37 -20.93
CA ALA A 72 -19.56 27.03 -22.19
C ALA A 72 -18.55 28.06 -22.73
N ASP A 73 -17.74 28.63 -21.87
CA ASP A 73 -16.68 29.58 -22.19
C ASP A 73 -15.33 28.88 -22.54
N GLY A 74 -15.31 27.56 -22.58
CA GLY A 74 -14.11 26.76 -22.83
C GLY A 74 -13.23 26.55 -21.60
N THR A 75 -13.62 27.00 -20.41
CA THR A 75 -12.85 26.76 -19.18
C THR A 75 -12.87 25.28 -18.81
N PRO A 76 -11.70 24.62 -18.64
CA PRO A 76 -11.67 23.24 -18.20
C PRO A 76 -12.12 23.11 -16.76
N THR A 77 -12.87 22.05 -16.47
CA THR A 77 -13.35 21.71 -15.13
C THR A 77 -13.11 20.23 -14.84
N MET A 78 -12.83 19.92 -13.60
CA MET A 78 -12.77 18.54 -13.11
C MET A 78 -13.63 18.42 -11.86
N THR A 79 -14.49 17.41 -11.84
CA THR A 79 -15.27 17.10 -10.62
C THR A 79 -14.36 16.50 -9.56
N ALA A 80 -14.79 16.54 -8.30
CA ALA A 80 -14.07 15.87 -7.21
C ALA A 80 -13.87 14.38 -7.52
N VAL A 81 -12.68 13.86 -7.23
CA VAL A 81 -12.39 12.43 -7.42
C VAL A 81 -13.18 11.65 -6.38
N PRO A 82 -14.04 10.70 -6.75
CA PRO A 82 -14.71 9.84 -5.78
C PRO A 82 -13.67 9.02 -5.00
N ALA A 83 -13.84 8.95 -3.68
CA ALA A 83 -12.98 8.13 -2.81
C ALA A 83 -13.05 6.63 -3.12
N THR A 84 -14.12 6.20 -3.76
CA THR A 84 -14.30 4.83 -4.26
C THR A 84 -13.87 4.80 -5.72
N SER A 85 -12.78 4.09 -5.99
CA SER A 85 -12.28 3.84 -7.32
C SER A 85 -13.38 3.40 -8.28
N THR A 86 -13.75 4.29 -9.18
CA THR A 86 -14.37 3.83 -10.41
C THR A 86 -13.25 3.19 -11.21
N VAL A 87 -13.24 1.87 -11.26
CA VAL A 87 -12.31 1.12 -12.10
C VAL A 87 -12.70 1.42 -13.56
N TYR A 88 -11.92 2.28 -14.20
CA TYR A 88 -12.02 2.43 -15.65
C TYR A 88 -11.27 1.26 -16.27
N THR A 89 -11.99 0.31 -16.82
CA THR A 89 -11.40 -0.70 -17.68
C THR A 89 -11.00 -0.02 -18.98
N MET A 90 -9.76 0.42 -19.10
CA MET A 90 -9.19 0.85 -20.36
C MET A 90 -8.72 -0.39 -21.11
N THR A 91 -9.35 -0.69 -22.23
CA THR A 91 -8.72 -1.56 -23.21
C THR A 91 -7.59 -0.75 -23.85
N LEU A 92 -6.38 -0.86 -23.31
CA LEU A 92 -5.20 -0.30 -23.95
C LEU A 92 -4.99 -1.07 -25.25
N ASN A 93 -5.23 -0.46 -26.39
CA ASN A 93 -4.62 -0.92 -27.62
C ASN A 93 -3.10 -0.93 -27.38
N PRO A 94 -2.39 -2.03 -27.64
CA PRO A 94 -0.97 -2.11 -27.40
C PRO A 94 -0.27 -1.03 -28.24
N LEU A 95 0.06 0.08 -27.58
CA LEU A 95 0.91 1.08 -28.20
C LEU A 95 2.31 0.46 -28.40
N PRO A 96 3.04 0.82 -29.46
CA PRO A 96 4.39 0.32 -29.71
C PRO A 96 5.38 0.53 -28.57
N LEU A 97 5.00 1.28 -27.54
CA LEU A 97 5.78 1.51 -26.33
C LEU A 97 5.85 0.28 -25.42
N ALA A 98 4.85 -0.59 -25.44
CA ALA A 98 4.83 -1.84 -24.62
C ALA A 98 5.94 -2.80 -25.07
N SER A 99 6.39 -2.74 -26.31
CA SER A 99 7.49 -3.55 -26.82
C SER A 99 8.89 -3.13 -26.34
N ARG A 100 8.99 -1.99 -25.65
CA ARG A 100 10.26 -1.46 -25.13
C ARG A 100 10.50 -1.69 -23.65
N ILE A 101 9.49 -2.15 -22.95
CA ILE A 101 9.59 -2.54 -21.54
C ILE A 101 9.60 -4.07 -21.52
N SER A 102 10.80 -4.64 -21.60
CA SER A 102 10.97 -6.09 -21.41
C SER A 102 10.57 -6.46 -20.00
N GLY A 103 9.53 -7.29 -19.84
CA GLY A 103 9.02 -7.76 -18.56
C GLY A 103 7.56 -7.43 -18.26
N PHE A 104 6.86 -6.69 -19.13
CA PHE A 104 5.42 -6.57 -19.05
C PHE A 104 4.77 -7.73 -19.79
N ASP A 105 4.33 -8.73 -19.04
CA ASP A 105 3.48 -9.79 -19.58
C ASP A 105 2.06 -9.27 -19.74
N THR A 106 1.64 -9.03 -20.98
CA THR A 106 0.29 -8.54 -21.32
C THR A 106 -0.69 -9.69 -21.57
N THR A 107 -0.31 -10.94 -21.36
CA THR A 107 -1.13 -12.10 -21.71
C THR A 107 -2.17 -12.47 -20.68
N GLU A 108 -2.11 -11.91 -19.47
CA GLU A 108 -3.15 -12.05 -18.47
C GLU A 108 -3.30 -10.74 -17.68
N ALA A 109 -4.00 -9.78 -18.26
CA ALA A 109 -4.61 -8.73 -17.46
C ALA A 109 -5.88 -9.27 -16.78
N GLY A 110 -5.73 -10.35 -16.03
CA GLY A 110 -6.53 -10.58 -14.85
C GLY A 110 -6.16 -9.44 -13.91
N GLU A 111 -7.14 -8.64 -13.50
CA GLU A 111 -6.95 -7.59 -12.51
C GLU A 111 -5.96 -8.08 -11.47
N ALA A 112 -4.83 -7.42 -11.33
CA ALA A 112 -4.02 -7.54 -10.13
C ALA A 112 -4.91 -6.92 -9.03
N VAL A 113 -5.84 -7.71 -8.54
CA VAL A 113 -6.67 -7.34 -7.40
C VAL A 113 -5.67 -7.14 -6.29
N ASN A 114 -5.45 -5.87 -5.91
CA ASN A 114 -4.67 -5.60 -4.71
C ASN A 114 -5.34 -6.41 -3.59
N PRO A 115 -4.75 -7.48 -3.09
CA PRO A 115 -5.36 -8.33 -2.09
C PRO A 115 -5.62 -7.55 -0.80
N PHE A 116 -4.85 -6.48 -0.58
CA PHE A 116 -5.00 -5.60 0.56
C PHE A 116 -6.04 -4.52 0.25
N ARG A 117 -7.28 -4.79 0.57
CA ARG A 117 -8.36 -3.81 0.53
C ARG A 117 -8.70 -3.31 1.93
N ARG A 118 -9.09 -2.05 2.03
CA ARG A 118 -9.58 -1.49 3.29
C ARG A 118 -10.91 -2.16 3.67
N LEU A 119 -10.97 -2.78 4.84
CA LEU A 119 -12.13 -3.52 5.34
C LEU A 119 -12.93 -2.72 6.39
N ARG A 120 -12.32 -1.69 6.97
CA ARG A 120 -12.93 -0.83 8.00
C ARG A 120 -12.28 0.55 7.99
N THR A 121 -12.89 1.50 8.69
CA THR A 121 -12.37 2.87 8.82
C THR A 121 -11.78 3.05 10.22
N TYR A 122 -10.58 3.65 10.30
CA TYR A 122 -9.99 4.05 11.56
C TYR A 122 -10.54 5.41 11.97
N THR A 123 -11.15 5.48 13.16
CA THR A 123 -11.75 6.70 13.72
C THR A 123 -11.01 7.20 14.96
N ALA A 124 -9.70 6.97 15.05
CA ALA A 124 -8.87 7.29 16.21
C ALA A 124 -9.37 6.65 17.51
N ASN A 125 -9.82 5.41 17.42
CA ASN A 125 -10.42 4.66 18.52
C ASN A 125 -9.40 4.15 19.55
N PHE A 126 -8.08 4.22 19.27
CA PHE A 126 -7.04 3.87 20.23
C PHE A 126 -6.57 5.09 21.00
N THR A 127 -6.82 5.11 22.33
CA THR A 127 -6.51 6.27 23.19
C THR A 127 -5.02 6.47 23.43
N ASP A 128 -4.20 5.48 23.14
CA ASP A 128 -2.74 5.49 23.26
C ASP A 128 -2.03 5.70 21.91
N VAL A 129 -2.77 6.11 20.88
CA VAL A 129 -2.26 6.46 19.57
C VAL A 129 -2.62 7.92 19.25
N PRO A 130 -1.88 8.90 19.78
CA PRO A 130 -2.08 10.31 19.43
C PRO A 130 -1.90 10.53 17.94
N GLN A 131 -2.76 11.31 17.31
CA GLN A 131 -2.69 11.60 15.86
C GLN A 131 -1.37 12.26 15.43
N SER A 132 -0.69 12.96 16.35
CA SER A 132 0.61 13.59 16.13
C SER A 132 1.78 12.59 16.17
N SER A 133 1.57 11.36 16.61
CA SER A 133 2.64 10.35 16.69
C SER A 133 3.06 9.90 15.29
N TRP A 134 4.37 9.69 15.09
CA TRP A 134 4.93 9.24 13.82
C TRP A 134 4.35 7.89 13.35
N PHE A 135 3.93 7.04 14.28
CA PHE A 135 3.34 5.71 14.01
C PHE A 135 1.82 5.74 13.78
N SER A 136 1.15 6.86 13.99
CA SER A 136 -0.32 6.97 13.92
C SER A 136 -0.89 6.49 12.57
N ALA A 137 -0.26 6.89 11.45
CA ALA A 137 -0.68 6.47 10.12
C ALA A 137 -0.50 4.96 9.88
N TYR A 138 0.56 4.37 10.43
CA TYR A 138 0.81 2.93 10.31
C TYR A 138 -0.19 2.12 11.13
N VAL A 139 -0.52 2.59 12.34
CA VAL A 139 -1.57 1.98 13.17
C VAL A 139 -2.93 2.04 12.48
N ALA A 140 -3.27 3.20 11.93
CA ALA A 140 -4.51 3.37 11.17
C ALA A 140 -4.58 2.38 10.00
N SER A 141 -3.52 2.29 9.19
CA SER A 141 -3.44 1.35 8.08
C SER A 141 -3.55 -0.11 8.54
N ALA A 142 -2.77 -0.51 9.55
CA ALA A 142 -2.82 -1.87 10.07
C ALA A 142 -4.24 -2.26 10.55
N TYR A 143 -4.93 -1.31 11.20
CA TYR A 143 -6.31 -1.51 11.63
C TYR A 143 -7.27 -1.59 10.43
N GLU A 144 -7.18 -0.66 9.50
CA GLU A 144 -8.11 -0.56 8.35
C GLU A 144 -8.02 -1.76 7.42
N TYR A 145 -6.83 -2.31 7.24
CA TYR A 145 -6.61 -3.52 6.44
C TYR A 145 -6.79 -4.83 7.25
N ALA A 146 -7.29 -4.74 8.48
CA ALA A 146 -7.50 -5.87 9.40
C ALA A 146 -6.22 -6.68 9.73
N LEU A 147 -5.05 -6.06 9.61
CA LEU A 147 -3.76 -6.70 9.92
C LEU A 147 -3.50 -6.72 11.43
N ALA A 148 -4.01 -5.71 12.16
CA ALA A 148 -3.91 -5.62 13.61
C ALA A 148 -5.19 -5.05 14.22
N ASN A 149 -5.54 -5.54 15.42
CA ASN A 149 -6.76 -5.15 16.13
C ASN A 149 -6.48 -4.35 17.43
N GLY A 150 -5.22 -4.15 17.78
CA GLY A 150 -4.82 -3.63 19.07
C GLY A 150 -4.75 -4.72 20.15
N THR A 151 -4.35 -4.32 21.35
CA THR A 151 -4.20 -5.21 22.52
C THR A 151 -5.44 -5.24 23.40
N ALA A 152 -6.31 -4.22 23.28
CA ALA A 152 -7.62 -4.14 23.94
C ALA A 152 -8.56 -3.27 23.09
N ALA A 153 -9.82 -3.18 23.46
CA ALA A 153 -10.87 -2.48 22.70
C ALA A 153 -10.50 -1.05 22.28
N ASN A 154 -9.73 -0.34 23.10
CA ASN A 154 -9.32 1.05 22.87
C ASN A 154 -7.80 1.28 23.06
N LYS A 155 -7.01 0.21 22.97
CA LYS A 155 -5.56 0.23 23.17
C LYS A 155 -4.85 -0.50 22.04
N PHE A 156 -3.82 0.12 21.49
CA PHE A 156 -2.94 -0.49 20.50
C PHE A 156 -1.64 -0.98 21.13
N SER A 157 -1.16 -0.28 22.15
CA SER A 157 0.10 -0.51 22.89
C SER A 157 1.33 -0.39 21.99
N PRO A 158 1.54 0.77 21.32
CA PRO A 158 2.62 0.94 20.34
C PRO A 158 4.01 0.81 20.95
N ASP A 159 4.18 1.12 22.23
CA ASP A 159 5.44 1.00 22.98
C ASP A 159 5.56 -0.36 23.71
N GLY A 160 4.59 -1.24 23.54
CA GLY A 160 4.58 -2.55 24.19
C GLY A 160 5.57 -3.52 23.54
N SER A 161 6.06 -4.46 24.34
CA SER A 161 6.84 -5.58 23.83
C SER A 161 5.97 -6.46 22.93
N PHE A 162 6.54 -6.97 21.85
CA PHE A 162 5.86 -7.84 20.89
C PHE A 162 6.28 -9.29 21.14
N THR A 163 5.31 -10.16 21.40
CA THR A 163 5.61 -11.58 21.65
C THR A 163 5.70 -12.37 20.35
N VAL A 164 6.32 -13.56 20.40
CA VAL A 164 6.34 -14.50 19.27
C VAL A 164 4.91 -14.78 18.79
N ALA A 165 3.98 -15.09 19.71
CA ALA A 165 2.57 -15.33 19.38
C ALA A 165 1.93 -14.15 18.64
N GLN A 166 2.18 -12.92 19.07
CA GLN A 166 1.66 -11.72 18.41
C GLN A 166 2.26 -11.52 17.02
N ALA A 167 3.57 -11.78 16.85
CA ALA A 167 4.25 -11.69 15.56
C ALA A 167 3.68 -12.71 14.56
N LEU A 168 3.45 -13.95 14.99
CA LEU A 168 2.85 -14.99 14.16
C LEU A 168 1.39 -14.70 13.81
N THR A 169 0.64 -14.09 14.74
CA THR A 169 -0.72 -13.63 14.43
C THR A 169 -0.72 -12.53 13.38
N ALA A 170 0.18 -11.55 13.48
CA ALA A 170 0.32 -10.50 12.47
C ALA A 170 0.74 -11.08 11.11
N ALA A 171 1.69 -12.01 11.10
CA ALA A 171 2.14 -12.69 9.90
C ALA A 171 1.01 -13.49 9.22
N ALA A 172 0.25 -14.26 10.01
CA ALA A 172 -0.91 -15.01 9.52
C ALA A 172 -1.99 -14.07 8.96
N ASN A 173 -2.27 -12.94 9.62
CA ASN A 173 -3.24 -11.96 9.13
C ASN A 173 -2.81 -11.36 7.78
N ILE A 174 -1.55 -10.99 7.62
CA ILE A 174 -1.03 -10.49 6.34
C ILE A 174 -1.17 -11.57 5.25
N HIS A 175 -0.74 -12.80 5.55
CA HIS A 175 -0.80 -13.91 4.61
C HIS A 175 -2.24 -14.28 4.23
N THR A 176 -3.18 -14.31 5.19
CA THR A 176 -4.59 -14.61 4.90
C THR A 176 -5.24 -13.55 4.03
N VAL A 177 -4.95 -12.27 4.28
CA VAL A 177 -5.46 -11.17 3.46
C VAL A 177 -4.90 -11.26 2.03
N TYR A 178 -3.61 -11.54 1.89
CA TYR A 178 -2.96 -11.64 0.57
C TYR A 178 -3.51 -12.80 -0.26
N TYR A 179 -3.67 -13.98 0.36
CA TYR A 179 -4.10 -15.19 -0.36
C TYR A 179 -5.61 -15.45 -0.32
N GLY A 180 -6.41 -14.56 0.28
CA GLY A 180 -7.86 -14.75 0.43
C GLY A 180 -8.20 -15.96 1.29
N LYS A 181 -7.36 -16.29 2.28
CA LYS A 181 -7.52 -17.43 3.19
C LYS A 181 -8.09 -16.97 4.55
N ALA A 182 -8.34 -17.91 5.42
CA ALA A 182 -8.74 -17.66 6.81
C ALA A 182 -7.98 -18.61 7.74
N VAL A 183 -7.78 -18.18 8.99
CA VAL A 183 -7.30 -19.06 10.06
C VAL A 183 -8.50 -19.75 10.69
N ASP A 184 -8.47 -21.08 10.75
CA ASP A 184 -9.48 -21.86 11.49
C ASP A 184 -9.15 -21.81 12.99
N THR A 185 -10.01 -21.18 13.76
CA THR A 185 -9.87 -21.02 15.20
C THR A 185 -10.70 -22.01 16.00
N ALA A 186 -11.41 -22.93 15.36
CA ALA A 186 -12.26 -23.90 16.01
C ALA A 186 -11.45 -24.86 16.89
N GLY A 187 -11.90 -25.08 18.12
CA GLY A 187 -11.29 -26.04 19.05
C GLY A 187 -9.93 -25.62 19.63
N ALA A 188 -9.47 -24.39 19.39
CA ALA A 188 -8.20 -23.90 19.91
C ALA A 188 -8.18 -23.85 21.44
N LYS A 189 -7.07 -24.28 22.04
CA LYS A 189 -6.85 -24.24 23.50
C LYS A 189 -6.31 -22.89 23.96
N THR A 190 -5.54 -22.22 23.09
CA THR A 190 -5.04 -20.87 23.32
C THR A 190 -5.39 -19.98 22.14
N TRP A 191 -5.40 -18.67 22.35
CA TRP A 191 -5.75 -17.72 21.31
C TRP A 191 -4.77 -17.71 20.12
N TYR A 192 -3.51 -18.10 20.34
CA TYR A 192 -2.45 -18.06 19.31
C TYR A 192 -2.21 -19.40 18.60
N GLU A 193 -2.62 -20.53 19.19
CA GLU A 193 -2.40 -21.88 18.63
C GLU A 193 -2.84 -22.01 17.16
N PRO A 194 -4.00 -21.50 16.74
CA PRO A 194 -4.42 -21.56 15.34
C PRO A 194 -3.50 -20.79 14.40
N TYR A 195 -2.99 -19.67 14.85
CA TYR A 195 -2.08 -18.82 14.04
C TYR A 195 -0.70 -19.48 13.91
N VAL A 196 -0.21 -20.12 14.95
CA VAL A 196 1.03 -20.92 14.90
C VAL A 196 0.87 -22.06 13.91
N ALA A 197 -0.19 -22.87 14.04
CA ALA A 197 -0.47 -23.98 13.13
C ALA A 197 -0.60 -23.48 11.66
N TYR A 198 -1.27 -22.36 11.48
CA TYR A 198 -1.39 -21.73 10.16
C TYR A 198 -0.03 -21.32 9.59
N CYS A 199 0.83 -20.71 10.38
CA CYS A 199 2.17 -20.27 9.95
C CYS A 199 3.05 -21.47 9.57
N ILE A 200 2.99 -22.57 10.32
CA ILE A 200 3.69 -23.83 10.01
C ILE A 200 3.15 -24.41 8.70
N ALA A 201 1.84 -24.57 8.59
CA ALA A 201 1.20 -25.17 7.41
C ALA A 201 1.44 -24.38 6.10
N ASN A 202 1.73 -23.08 6.19
CA ASN A 202 2.00 -22.23 5.02
C ASN A 202 3.50 -21.89 4.86
N GLY A 203 4.40 -22.54 5.62
CA GLY A 203 5.85 -22.38 5.48
C GLY A 203 6.40 -21.02 5.94
N ILE A 204 5.61 -20.24 6.69
CA ILE A 204 6.06 -18.96 7.27
C ILE A 204 7.12 -19.22 8.35
N ILE A 205 6.92 -20.28 9.14
CA ILE A 205 7.87 -20.78 10.12
C ILE A 205 8.03 -22.30 9.98
N GLN A 206 9.12 -22.84 10.50
CA GLN A 206 9.31 -24.27 10.65
C GLN A 206 8.62 -24.77 11.92
N ASP A 207 8.26 -26.05 11.94
CA ASP A 207 7.80 -26.68 13.19
C ASP A 207 8.93 -26.63 14.24
N GLU A 208 8.57 -26.44 15.49
CA GLU A 208 9.52 -26.30 16.62
C GLU A 208 10.53 -25.14 16.49
N GLN A 209 10.30 -24.18 15.58
CA GLN A 209 11.19 -23.02 15.41
C GLN A 209 11.23 -22.14 16.69
N PHE A 210 10.15 -22.11 17.45
CA PHE A 210 10.05 -21.37 18.71
C PHE A 210 9.62 -22.30 19.84
N ASP A 211 10.33 -22.23 20.95
CA ASP A 211 10.10 -23.02 22.17
C ASP A 211 9.10 -22.36 23.14
N ASP A 212 8.98 -21.02 23.10
CA ASP A 212 8.05 -20.23 23.93
C ASP A 212 7.40 -19.12 23.09
N TYR A 213 6.12 -19.25 22.82
CA TYR A 213 5.33 -18.28 22.08
C TYR A 213 4.96 -17.03 22.87
N ASN A 214 5.09 -17.05 24.19
CA ASN A 214 4.78 -15.91 25.06
C ASN A 214 5.99 -15.01 25.35
N ARG A 215 7.19 -15.45 25.04
CA ARG A 215 8.38 -14.61 25.14
C ARG A 215 8.39 -13.49 24.08
N ASN A 216 9.13 -12.42 24.36
CA ASN A 216 9.34 -11.38 23.38
C ASN A 216 10.11 -11.93 22.17
N ILE A 217 9.65 -11.58 20.97
CA ILE A 217 10.37 -11.88 19.73
C ILE A 217 11.52 -10.88 19.56
N THR A 218 12.66 -11.33 19.08
CA THR A 218 13.75 -10.45 18.69
C THR A 218 13.50 -9.84 17.31
N ARG A 219 14.13 -8.72 17.00
CA ARG A 219 14.04 -8.09 15.67
C ARG A 219 14.50 -9.00 14.54
N GLY A 220 15.56 -9.78 14.80
CA GLY A 220 16.06 -10.76 13.82
C GLY A 220 15.09 -11.88 13.55
N GLU A 221 14.50 -12.47 14.58
CA GLU A 221 13.45 -13.49 14.45
C GLU A 221 12.21 -12.94 13.73
N MET A 222 11.80 -11.72 14.07
CA MET A 222 10.69 -11.06 13.39
C MET A 222 11.00 -10.85 11.91
N ALA A 223 12.22 -10.45 11.55
CA ALA A 223 12.61 -10.32 10.16
C ALA A 223 12.53 -11.66 9.41
N VAL A 224 12.95 -12.77 10.03
CA VAL A 224 12.84 -14.10 9.43
C VAL A 224 11.38 -14.48 9.18
N VAL A 225 10.50 -14.26 10.16
CA VAL A 225 9.05 -14.51 10.01
C VAL A 225 8.48 -13.67 8.87
N PHE A 226 8.74 -12.35 8.88
CA PHE A 226 8.14 -11.43 7.92
C PHE A 226 8.68 -11.58 6.50
N ALA A 227 9.92 -12.04 6.33
CA ALA A 227 10.48 -12.34 5.01
C ALA A 227 9.85 -13.56 4.31
N ASN A 228 9.10 -14.37 5.06
CA ASN A 228 8.45 -15.59 4.56
C ASN A 228 6.94 -15.47 4.40
N ILE A 229 6.34 -14.30 4.68
CA ILE A 229 4.88 -14.13 4.63
C ILE A 229 4.35 -14.17 3.20
N LEU A 230 5.07 -13.52 2.27
CA LEU A 230 4.64 -13.32 0.89
C LEU A 230 5.62 -14.00 -0.07
N PRO A 231 5.24 -14.21 -1.34
CA PRO A 231 6.15 -14.74 -2.33
C PRO A 231 7.32 -13.77 -2.59
N ASP A 232 8.46 -14.30 -3.04
CA ASP A 232 9.68 -13.51 -3.28
C ASP A 232 9.48 -12.35 -4.25
N SER A 233 8.52 -12.45 -5.17
CA SER A 233 8.16 -11.37 -6.08
C SER A 233 7.68 -10.10 -5.37
N GLU A 234 7.07 -10.23 -4.19
CA GLU A 234 6.62 -9.08 -3.40
C GLU A 234 7.75 -8.38 -2.64
N TYR A 235 8.90 -9.04 -2.53
CA TYR A 235 10.11 -8.51 -1.91
C TYR A 235 11.17 -8.11 -2.95
N ALA A 236 10.75 -7.76 -4.16
CA ALA A 236 11.69 -7.31 -5.18
C ALA A 236 12.52 -6.12 -4.67
N ALA A 237 13.84 -6.21 -4.82
CA ALA A 237 14.73 -5.16 -4.37
C ALA A 237 14.48 -3.86 -5.15
N ILE A 238 14.13 -2.80 -4.42
CA ILE A 238 13.93 -1.45 -4.96
C ILE A 238 15.12 -0.52 -4.65
N ARG A 239 16.03 -0.99 -3.81
CA ARG A 239 17.25 -0.27 -3.41
C ARG A 239 18.35 -1.25 -2.99
N THR A 240 19.60 -0.80 -3.10
CA THR A 240 20.70 -1.45 -2.40
C THR A 240 20.80 -0.88 -1.00
N TYR A 241 20.91 -1.73 0.01
CA TYR A 241 21.00 -1.29 1.39
C TYR A 241 22.15 -1.98 2.11
N THR A 242 22.98 -1.19 2.81
CA THR A 242 24.05 -1.68 3.67
C THR A 242 23.73 -1.27 5.10
N LEU A 243 23.60 -2.25 5.99
CA LEU A 243 23.40 -2.05 7.41
C LEU A 243 24.75 -2.13 8.10
N SER A 244 25.15 -1.05 8.78
CA SER A 244 26.48 -0.96 9.43
C SER A 244 26.63 -1.87 10.65
N ASP A 245 25.52 -2.31 11.21
CA ASP A 245 25.43 -3.20 12.39
C ASP A 245 25.07 -4.65 12.04
N MET A 246 25.03 -4.97 10.74
CA MET A 246 24.72 -6.33 10.27
C MET A 246 25.99 -7.18 10.21
N ASN A 247 25.85 -8.40 10.73
CA ASN A 247 26.82 -9.46 10.57
C ASN A 247 26.19 -10.58 9.74
N ASP A 248 26.80 -10.88 8.58
CA ASP A 248 26.33 -11.90 7.65
C ASP A 248 26.31 -13.33 8.25
N THR A 249 26.93 -13.53 9.39
CA THR A 249 26.90 -14.82 10.12
C THR A 249 25.63 -15.01 10.98
N LEU A 250 24.84 -13.96 11.16
CA LEU A 250 23.59 -14.06 11.92
C LEU A 250 22.53 -14.87 11.16
N PRO A 251 21.77 -15.76 11.82
CA PRO A 251 20.71 -16.53 11.17
C PRO A 251 19.66 -15.68 10.46
N SER A 252 19.48 -14.43 10.91
CA SER A 252 18.53 -13.47 10.34
C SER A 252 19.09 -12.61 9.21
N ALA A 253 20.40 -12.70 8.91
CA ALA A 253 21.06 -11.78 7.99
C ALA A 253 20.40 -11.71 6.61
N ALA A 254 20.10 -12.85 6.01
CA ALA A 254 19.47 -12.92 4.69
C ALA A 254 18.04 -12.31 4.71
N ALA A 255 17.26 -12.57 5.75
CA ALA A 255 15.93 -12.03 5.91
C ALA A 255 15.94 -10.51 6.11
N VAL A 256 16.83 -10.00 6.97
CA VAL A 256 16.97 -8.56 7.19
C VAL A 256 17.38 -7.86 5.90
N LYS A 257 18.36 -8.42 5.16
CA LYS A 257 18.78 -7.88 3.87
C LYS A 257 17.62 -7.84 2.88
N LYS A 258 16.90 -8.95 2.71
CA LYS A 258 15.73 -9.05 1.82
C LYS A 258 14.70 -7.97 2.11
N LEU A 259 14.31 -7.80 3.37
CA LEU A 259 13.32 -6.78 3.77
C LEU A 259 13.87 -5.37 3.55
N ALA A 260 15.10 -5.08 3.96
CA ALA A 260 15.70 -3.76 3.80
C ALA A 260 15.83 -3.36 2.32
N GLU A 261 16.21 -4.26 1.43
CA GLU A 261 16.30 -4.03 -0.01
C GLU A 261 14.92 -3.83 -0.64
N ALA A 262 13.89 -4.51 -0.13
CA ALA A 262 12.49 -4.31 -0.52
C ALA A 262 11.86 -3.01 0.02
N GLY A 263 12.57 -2.28 0.87
CA GLY A 263 12.08 -1.00 1.40
C GLY A 263 11.26 -1.11 2.69
N ILE A 264 11.35 -2.26 3.36
CA ILE A 264 10.66 -2.57 4.63
C ILE A 264 11.59 -2.38 5.82
#